data_e5adc113f02cdb595faced20576aec72
#
_entry.id   e5adc113f02cdb595faced20576aec72
#
_cell.length_a   1.000
_cell.length_b   1.000
_cell.length_c   1.000
_cell.angle_alpha   90.00
_cell.angle_beta   90.00
_cell.angle_gamma   90.00
#
_symmetry.space_group_name_H-M   'P 1'
#
loop_
_entity.id
_entity.type
_entity.pdbx_description
1 polymer ?
#
loop_
_entity_poly.entity_id
_entity_poly.type
_entity_poly.pdbx_seq_one_letter_code
_entity_poly.pdbx_strand_id
1 'polypeptide(L)' 'MSIKYNVIVQKEENWYVAKCIDNSIASQGKSIEEALNNLKEAIELYYQDEKPIMPKQVLVTTLEVTIWVRKYQYYHLKR' A
#
# COMPACT_ATOMS: atom_id res chain seq x y z
N MET A 1 -23.21 6.42 2.22
CA MET A 1 -22.08 7.08 2.86
C MET A 1 -20.81 6.86 2.03
N SER A 2 -20.05 7.89 1.85
CA SER A 2 -18.83 7.81 1.05
C SER A 2 -17.62 8.12 1.93
N ILE A 3 -16.58 7.27 1.84
CA ILE A 3 -15.38 7.40 2.66
C ILE A 3 -14.19 7.48 1.73
N LYS A 4 -13.28 8.43 2.00
CA LYS A 4 -12.04 8.57 1.25
C LYS A 4 -10.90 7.96 2.04
N TYR A 5 -10.44 6.80 1.61
CA TYR A 5 -9.31 6.12 2.22
C TYR A 5 -7.99 6.56 1.59
N ASN A 6 -6.93 6.45 2.35
CA ASN A 6 -5.59 6.75 1.88
C ASN A 6 -4.98 5.51 1.27
N VAL A 7 -4.44 5.64 0.06
CA VAL A 7 -3.94 4.51 -0.71
C VAL A 7 -2.55 4.81 -1.23
N ILE A 8 -1.67 3.82 -1.16
CA ILE A 8 -0.35 3.87 -1.78
C ILE A 8 -0.33 2.88 -2.93
N VAL A 9 0.23 3.31 -4.07
CA VAL A 9 0.40 2.44 -5.21
C VAL A 9 1.89 2.26 -5.47
N GLN A 10 2.31 1.02 -5.58
CA GLN A 10 3.71 0.69 -5.86
C GLN A 10 3.77 -0.13 -7.14
N LYS A 11 4.81 0.13 -7.93
CA LYS A 11 5.05 -0.65 -9.14
C LYS A 11 5.96 -1.81 -8.81
N GLU A 12 5.49 -3.01 -9.07
CA GLU A 12 6.29 -4.22 -9.07
C GLU A 12 6.70 -4.50 -10.50
N GLU A 13 7.40 -5.57 -10.76
CA GLU A 13 7.95 -5.80 -12.10
C GLU A 13 6.96 -5.56 -13.24
N ASN A 14 5.88 -6.31 -13.26
CA ASN A 14 4.88 -6.20 -14.32
C ASN A 14 3.50 -5.84 -13.78
N TRP A 15 3.44 -5.44 -12.53
CA TRP A 15 2.18 -5.21 -11.84
C TRP A 15 2.23 -3.93 -11.05
N TYR A 16 1.06 -3.45 -10.69
CA TYR A 16 0.93 -2.37 -9.73
C TYR A 16 0.16 -2.91 -8.54
N VAL A 17 0.63 -2.58 -7.35
CA VAL A 17 -0.03 -2.99 -6.11
C VAL A 17 -0.57 -1.75 -5.44
N ALA A 18 -1.87 -1.75 -5.17
CA ALA A 18 -2.52 -0.67 -4.45
C ALA A 18 -2.86 -1.16 -3.06
N LYS A 19 -2.44 -0.40 -2.07
CA LYS A 19 -2.64 -0.78 -0.67
C LYS A 19 -3.30 0.35 0.08
N CYS A 20 -4.39 0.03 0.76
CA CYS A 20 -5.05 0.99 1.63
C CYS A 20 -4.29 1.06 2.95
N ILE A 21 -3.86 2.27 3.30
CA ILE A 21 -3.09 2.48 4.52
C ILE A 21 -3.97 2.28 5.75
N ASP A 22 -5.21 2.70 5.65
CA ASP A 22 -6.10 2.75 6.82
C ASP A 22 -6.55 1.37 7.30
N ASN A 23 -6.68 0.40 6.39
CA ASN A 23 -7.20 -0.92 6.76
C ASN A 23 -6.34 -2.08 6.27
N SER A 24 -5.23 -1.79 5.63
CA SER A 24 -4.26 -2.79 5.14
C SER A 24 -4.81 -3.72 4.04
N ILE A 25 -5.95 -3.40 3.47
CA ILE A 25 -6.46 -4.16 2.32
C ILE A 25 -5.64 -3.76 1.10
N ALA A 26 -5.26 -4.75 0.29
CA ALA A 26 -4.44 -4.52 -0.88
C ALA A 26 -5.00 -5.27 -2.07
N SER A 27 -4.67 -4.77 -3.26
CA SER A 27 -5.04 -5.44 -4.50
C SER A 27 -3.99 -5.12 -5.55
N GLN A 28 -4.09 -5.70 -6.71
CA GLN A 28 -3.11 -5.50 -7.76
C GLN A 28 -3.79 -5.41 -9.12
N GLY A 29 -3.03 -4.94 -10.10
CA GLY A 29 -3.50 -4.83 -11.46
C GLY A 29 -2.35 -4.58 -12.40
N LYS A 30 -2.63 -4.65 -13.69
CA LYS A 30 -1.62 -4.42 -14.72
C LYS A 30 -1.38 -2.94 -14.98
N SER A 31 -2.23 -2.10 -14.46
CA SER A 31 -2.10 -0.65 -14.54
C SER A 31 -2.47 -0.06 -13.20
N ILE A 32 -2.13 1.20 -13.00
CA ILE A 32 -2.50 1.90 -11.77
C ILE A 32 -4.03 1.94 -11.66
N GLU A 33 -4.69 2.26 -12.75
CA GLU A 33 -6.15 2.32 -12.75
C GLU A 33 -6.78 1.00 -12.38
N GLU A 34 -6.27 -0.09 -12.96
CA GLU A 34 -6.80 -1.41 -12.66
C GLU A 34 -6.57 -1.78 -11.19
N ALA A 35 -5.38 -1.49 -10.68
CA ALA A 35 -5.07 -1.79 -9.28
C ALA A 35 -5.98 -1.03 -8.34
N LEU A 36 -6.26 0.24 -8.65
CA LEU A 36 -7.15 1.06 -7.82
C LEU A 36 -8.59 0.60 -7.90
N ASN A 37 -9.06 0.22 -9.09
CA ASN A 37 -10.41 -0.29 -9.24
C ASN A 37 -10.58 -1.60 -8.51
N ASN A 38 -9.59 -2.48 -8.59
CA ASN A 38 -9.64 -3.74 -7.87
C ASN A 38 -9.60 -3.53 -6.37
N LEU A 39 -8.82 -2.57 -5.90
CA LEU A 39 -8.77 -2.25 -4.48
C LEU A 39 -10.11 -1.71 -4.00
N LYS A 40 -10.70 -0.81 -4.77
CA LYS A 40 -12.01 -0.25 -4.42
C LYS A 40 -13.03 -1.36 -4.23
N GLU A 41 -13.06 -2.29 -5.17
CA GLU A 41 -13.98 -3.40 -5.11
C GLU A 41 -13.73 -4.29 -3.90
N ALA A 42 -12.46 -4.56 -3.62
CA ALA A 42 -12.08 -5.38 -2.47
C ALA A 42 -12.50 -4.74 -1.15
N ILE A 43 -12.31 -3.43 -1.03
CA ILE A 43 -12.69 -2.71 0.19
C ILE A 43 -14.20 -2.71 0.35
N GLU A 44 -14.93 -2.45 -0.72
CA GLU A 44 -16.38 -2.42 -0.67
C GLU A 44 -16.94 -3.80 -0.29
N LEU A 45 -16.32 -4.84 -0.82
CA LEU A 45 -16.75 -6.20 -0.50
C LEU A 45 -16.45 -6.54 0.96
N TYR A 46 -15.28 -6.15 1.44
CA TYR A 46 -14.90 -6.42 2.82
C TYR A 46 -15.86 -5.77 3.82
N TYR A 47 -16.28 -4.54 3.53
CA TYR A 47 -17.13 -3.80 4.46
C TYR A 47 -18.61 -4.05 4.28
N GLN A 48 -18.99 -5.05 3.49
CA GLN A 48 -20.40 -5.46 3.44
C GLN A 48 -20.84 -6.05 4.78
N ASP A 49 -19.93 -6.76 5.44
CA ASP A 49 -20.24 -7.42 6.69
C ASP A 49 -19.45 -6.87 7.88
N GLU A 50 -18.63 -5.87 7.64
CA GLU A 50 -17.80 -5.30 8.68
C GLU A 50 -18.08 -3.81 8.81
N LYS A 51 -17.97 -3.31 10.02
CA LYS A 51 -18.12 -1.88 10.24
C LYS A 51 -16.88 -1.18 9.72
N PRO A 52 -17.03 -0.19 8.83
CA PRO A 52 -15.85 0.48 8.27
C PRO A 52 -15.11 1.31 9.31
N ILE A 53 -13.79 1.22 9.26
CA ILE A 53 -12.97 2.11 10.07
C ILE A 53 -12.83 3.44 9.33
N MET A 54 -12.69 4.51 10.10
CA MET A 54 -12.56 5.82 9.51
C MET A 54 -11.09 6.13 9.23
N PRO A 55 -10.80 6.76 8.10
CA PRO A 55 -9.41 7.09 7.79
C PRO A 55 -8.87 8.18 8.69
N LYS A 56 -7.55 8.12 8.93
CA LYS A 56 -6.86 9.15 9.67
C LYS A 56 -6.16 10.07 8.70
N GLN A 57 -5.80 11.26 9.19
CA GLN A 57 -5.03 12.17 8.38
C GLN A 57 -3.64 11.61 8.20
N VAL A 58 -3.17 11.55 6.95
CA VAL A 58 -1.90 10.93 6.60
C VAL A 58 -1.07 11.90 5.79
N LEU A 59 0.21 11.99 6.12
CA LEU A 59 1.18 12.73 5.34
C LEU A 59 2.10 11.74 4.64
N VAL A 60 2.20 11.84 3.32
CA VAL A 60 3.10 10.99 2.55
C VAL A 60 4.28 11.83 2.10
N THR A 61 5.48 11.39 2.43
CA THR A 61 6.69 12.11 2.06
C THR A 61 7.82 11.14 1.82
N THR A 62 8.95 11.67 1.38
CA THR A 62 10.17 10.89 1.21
C THR A 62 11.17 11.32 2.26
N LEU A 63 12.03 10.40 2.65
CA LEU A 63 13.06 10.67 3.62
C LEU A 63 14.38 10.15 3.05
N GLU A 64 15.37 11.03 2.95
CA GLU A 64 16.66 10.62 2.45
C GLU A 64 17.48 10.05 3.60
N VAL A 65 18.01 8.86 3.37
CA VAL A 65 18.78 8.15 4.39
C VAL A 65 20.10 7.73 3.78
N THR A 66 21.19 7.96 4.50
CA THR A 66 22.51 7.54 4.06
C THR A 66 22.87 6.25 4.78
N ILE A 67 23.12 5.20 4.01
CA ILE A 67 23.43 3.90 4.56
C ILE A 67 24.85 3.51 4.17
N TRP A 68 25.67 3.22 5.18
CA TRP A 68 27.04 2.78 4.96
C TRP A 68 27.07 1.27 5.03
N VAL A 69 27.25 0.63 3.87
CA VAL A 69 27.23 -0.82 3.78
C VAL A 69 28.66 -1.32 3.60
N ARG A 70 29.10 -2.12 4.55
CA ARG A 70 30.39 -2.79 4.43
C ARG A 70 30.15 -4.22 3.97
N LYS A 71 31.15 -4.75 3.26
CA LYS A 71 30.99 -6.05 2.63
C LYS A 71 30.52 -7.12 3.59
N TYR A 72 31.19 -7.26 4.73
CA TYR A 72 30.83 -8.30 5.68
C TYR A 72 29.55 -7.97 6.45
N GLN A 73 29.26 -6.70 6.67
CA GLN A 73 28.04 -6.29 7.37
C GLN A 73 26.80 -6.56 6.54
N TYR A 74 26.94 -6.47 5.24
CA TYR A 74 25.84 -6.72 4.35
C TYR A 74 25.25 -8.13 4.55
N TYR A 75 26.11 -9.10 4.76
CA TYR A 75 25.66 -10.47 4.95
C TYR A 75 24.92 -10.67 6.26
N HIS A 76 25.23 -9.87 7.25
CA HIS A 76 24.53 -9.94 8.52
C HIS A 76 23.12 -9.40 8.41
N LEU A 77 22.89 -8.46 7.52
CA LEU A 77 21.59 -7.87 7.34
C LEU A 77 20.59 -8.78 6.66
N LYS A 78 21.05 -9.88 6.13
CA LYS A 78 20.19 -10.78 5.37
C LYS A 78 19.47 -11.81 6.22
N ARG A 79 19.53 -11.69 7.47
CA ARG A 79 18.88 -12.61 8.37
C ARG A 79 17.40 -12.58 8.40
#